data_9501a25428a6f481d83b773fb31a5a1c
#
_entry.id   9501a25428a6f481d83b773fb31a5a1c
#
_cell.length_a   1.000
_cell.length_b   1.000
_cell.length_c   1.000
_cell.angle_alpha   90.00
_cell.angle_beta   90.00
_cell.angle_gamma   90.00
#
_symmetry.space_group_name_H-M   'P 1'
#
loop_
_entity.id
_entity.type
_entity.pdbx_description
1 polymer ?
#
loop_
_entity_poly.entity_id
_entity_poly.type
_entity_poly.pdbx_seq_one_letter_code
_entity_poly.pdbx_strand_id
1 'polypeptide(L)'
;RAREFHQIAGRAGRMGFDTEGLVIAEGPEFEIENAKALAKAGNDPKKLKKVKRKKAPEGFVTWNENTFDKLIDADPETLVPHMKVTHSMVLNEVAQGGDARYRIDRLIDDSAQTPEQKERLHDRADEIFQTLFDTNVIETEDRDDGGKDYFMTVDMPDDFALDQPLSPFLLAALELLDPESESYALDVISMVEATLEDPKQVLRAQEHQARDAAMIRMKEDGLDYDERMDRLQEITYPKPLEDMLQAAFDEYRHDVPWANDYWLSPKSVIRDMVETASDFTGYIARYNIARSEGTLLRYLSDAYRALARTVPLEKRNEQLRDIISWLRVVVRSIDSSLVDEWENAGAGTDASEAAANLAAPGAKQAVVEDRR
;
A
#
# COMPACT_ATOMS: atom_id res chain seq x y z
N ARG A 1 -3.20 -18.56 -17.15
CA ARG A 1 -2.36 -18.15 -18.30
C ARG A 1 -1.17 -19.11 -18.41
N ALA A 2 -0.57 -19.27 -19.59
CA ALA A 2 0.56 -20.17 -19.80
C ALA A 2 1.74 -19.79 -18.89
N ARG A 3 2.07 -18.51 -18.78
CA ARG A 3 3.14 -18.02 -17.90
C ARG A 3 2.93 -18.43 -16.43
N GLU A 4 1.71 -18.28 -15.90
CA GLU A 4 1.38 -18.64 -14.53
C GLU A 4 1.50 -20.15 -14.32
N PHE A 5 1.01 -20.93 -15.29
CA PHE A 5 1.15 -22.38 -15.28
C PHE A 5 2.63 -22.81 -15.28
N HIS A 6 3.44 -22.29 -16.18
CA HIS A 6 4.86 -22.61 -16.27
C HIS A 6 5.65 -22.14 -15.04
N GLN A 7 5.25 -21.01 -14.44
CA GLN A 7 5.86 -20.51 -13.20
C GLN A 7 5.61 -21.45 -12.01
N ILE A 8 4.41 -22.06 -11.94
CA ILE A 8 4.07 -23.06 -10.92
C ILE A 8 4.74 -24.40 -11.24
N ALA A 9 4.60 -24.88 -12.48
CA ALA A 9 5.15 -26.13 -12.95
C ALA A 9 6.68 -26.17 -12.89
N GLY A 10 7.33 -25.06 -13.21
CA GLY A 10 8.79 -24.91 -13.16
C GLY A 10 9.41 -24.98 -11.76
N ARG A 11 8.60 -25.10 -10.71
CA ARG A 11 9.07 -25.40 -9.34
C ARG A 11 9.16 -26.91 -9.06
N ALA A 12 8.68 -27.75 -9.96
CA ALA A 12 8.84 -29.19 -9.86
C ALA A 12 10.26 -29.58 -10.29
N GLY A 13 11.04 -30.12 -9.34
CA GLY A 13 12.44 -30.41 -9.52
C GLY A 13 13.36 -29.24 -9.17
N ARG A 14 14.58 -29.54 -8.73
CA ARG A 14 15.60 -28.56 -8.33
C ARG A 14 16.74 -28.59 -9.34
N MET A 15 17.00 -27.44 -9.96
CA MET A 15 18.09 -27.30 -10.91
C MET A 15 19.43 -27.76 -10.32
N GLY A 16 20.11 -28.67 -11.00
CA GLY A 16 21.40 -29.22 -10.60
C GLY A 16 21.32 -30.41 -9.60
N PHE A 17 20.12 -30.77 -9.11
CA PHE A 17 19.90 -31.90 -8.21
C PHE A 17 18.95 -32.95 -8.77
N ASP A 18 17.86 -32.53 -9.37
CA ASP A 18 16.82 -33.41 -9.90
C ASP A 18 16.89 -33.42 -11.44
N THR A 19 16.76 -34.59 -12.04
CA THR A 19 16.74 -34.77 -13.50
C THR A 19 15.31 -34.72 -14.06
N GLU A 20 14.31 -34.96 -13.21
CA GLU A 20 12.90 -35.01 -13.56
C GLU A 20 12.06 -34.38 -12.46
N GLY A 21 10.97 -33.70 -12.84
CA GLY A 21 9.97 -33.15 -11.93
C GLY A 21 8.58 -33.59 -12.35
N LEU A 22 7.71 -33.91 -11.39
CA LEU A 22 6.33 -34.31 -11.65
C LEU A 22 5.37 -33.15 -11.29
N VAL A 23 4.54 -32.77 -12.24
CA VAL A 23 3.44 -31.82 -12.05
C VAL A 23 2.13 -32.58 -12.17
N ILE A 24 1.30 -32.52 -11.11
CA ILE A 24 0.00 -33.19 -11.08
C ILE A 24 -1.07 -32.10 -11.01
N ALA A 25 -1.99 -32.12 -11.98
CA ALA A 25 -3.18 -31.26 -11.98
C ALA A 25 -4.43 -32.09 -11.64
N GLU A 26 -5.18 -31.64 -10.62
CA GLU A 26 -6.44 -32.28 -10.26
C GLU A 26 -7.57 -31.75 -11.14
N GLY A 27 -8.24 -32.64 -11.88
CA GLY A 27 -9.38 -32.29 -12.73
C GLY A 27 -10.60 -31.85 -11.92
N PRO A 28 -11.39 -30.87 -12.42
CA PRO A 28 -12.62 -30.48 -11.74
C PRO A 28 -13.60 -31.64 -11.58
N GLU A 29 -14.21 -31.78 -10.42
CA GLU A 29 -15.10 -32.91 -10.08
C GLU A 29 -16.23 -33.08 -11.11
N PHE A 30 -16.85 -31.98 -11.55
CA PHE A 30 -17.91 -32.03 -12.57
C PHE A 30 -17.42 -32.53 -13.93
N GLU A 31 -16.17 -32.27 -14.33
CA GLU A 31 -15.56 -32.80 -15.57
C GLU A 31 -15.28 -34.30 -15.44
N ILE A 32 -14.77 -34.76 -14.29
CA ILE A 32 -14.53 -36.18 -13.98
C ILE A 32 -15.86 -36.94 -14.04
N GLU A 33 -16.91 -36.40 -13.42
CA GLU A 33 -18.24 -37.04 -13.45
C GLU A 33 -18.87 -37.05 -14.85
N ASN A 34 -18.70 -35.98 -15.64
CA ASN A 34 -19.14 -35.92 -17.02
C ASN A 34 -18.38 -36.96 -17.87
N ALA A 35 -17.08 -37.09 -17.71
CA ALA A 35 -16.26 -38.08 -18.40
C ALA A 35 -16.70 -39.51 -18.02
N LYS A 36 -16.95 -39.81 -16.74
CA LYS A 36 -17.50 -41.07 -16.29
C LYS A 36 -18.88 -41.37 -16.87
N ALA A 37 -19.75 -40.37 -16.98
CA ALA A 37 -21.09 -40.53 -17.56
C ALA A 37 -21.04 -40.80 -19.06
N LEU A 38 -20.14 -40.15 -19.79
CA LEU A 38 -19.89 -40.37 -21.21
C LEU A 38 -19.28 -41.77 -21.46
N ALA A 39 -18.30 -42.17 -20.64
CA ALA A 39 -17.70 -43.51 -20.74
C ALA A 39 -18.73 -44.63 -20.51
N LYS A 40 -19.66 -44.45 -19.56
CA LYS A 40 -20.77 -45.40 -19.34
C LYS A 40 -21.76 -45.47 -20.50
N ALA A 41 -21.97 -44.40 -21.24
CA ALA A 41 -22.83 -44.35 -22.42
C ALA A 41 -22.20 -45.08 -23.62
N GLY A 42 -20.87 -45.22 -23.64
CA GLY A 42 -20.10 -45.87 -24.74
C GLY A 42 -20.36 -45.14 -26.08
N ASN A 43 -20.25 -45.91 -27.16
CA ASN A 43 -20.46 -45.39 -28.52
C ASN A 43 -21.93 -45.42 -29.00
N ASP A 44 -22.90 -45.65 -28.08
CA ASP A 44 -24.33 -45.70 -28.47
C ASP A 44 -24.89 -44.27 -28.60
N PRO A 45 -25.26 -43.84 -29.82
CA PRO A 45 -25.75 -42.48 -30.07
C PRO A 45 -27.05 -42.14 -29.30
N LYS A 46 -27.87 -43.14 -28.97
CA LYS A 46 -29.14 -42.94 -28.19
C LYS A 46 -28.83 -42.70 -26.70
N LYS A 47 -27.80 -43.34 -26.18
CA LYS A 47 -27.37 -43.17 -24.78
C LYS A 47 -26.61 -41.86 -24.62
N LEU A 48 -25.72 -41.53 -25.57
CA LEU A 48 -24.98 -40.25 -25.54
C LEU A 48 -25.89 -39.02 -25.51
N LYS A 49 -27.00 -39.03 -26.30
CA LYS A 49 -28.01 -37.95 -26.31
C LYS A 49 -28.75 -37.79 -24.97
N LYS A 50 -28.78 -38.83 -24.14
CA LYS A 50 -29.47 -38.81 -22.84
C LYS A 50 -28.57 -38.42 -21.67
N VAL A 51 -27.27 -38.30 -21.88
CA VAL A 51 -26.32 -37.90 -20.83
C VAL A 51 -26.54 -36.43 -20.48
N LYS A 52 -27.01 -36.15 -19.27
CA LYS A 52 -27.08 -34.81 -18.71
C LYS A 52 -25.73 -34.45 -18.14
N ARG A 53 -25.02 -33.51 -18.78
CA ARG A 53 -23.73 -32.99 -18.28
C ARG A 53 -23.96 -32.06 -17.11
N LYS A 54 -23.17 -32.22 -16.05
CA LYS A 54 -23.11 -31.25 -14.95
C LYS A 54 -22.43 -29.98 -15.43
N LYS A 55 -22.95 -28.84 -15.02
CA LYS A 55 -22.33 -27.53 -15.28
C LYS A 55 -21.36 -27.19 -14.15
N ALA A 56 -20.36 -26.34 -14.44
CA ALA A 56 -19.52 -25.79 -13.43
C ALA A 56 -20.36 -25.00 -12.38
N PRO A 57 -19.99 -25.05 -11.12
CA PRO A 57 -20.55 -24.12 -10.11
C PRO A 57 -20.36 -22.66 -10.52
N GLU A 58 -21.25 -21.79 -10.08
CA GLU A 58 -21.17 -20.36 -10.37
C GLU A 58 -19.87 -19.76 -9.82
N GLY A 59 -19.15 -18.98 -10.65
CA GLY A 59 -17.87 -18.41 -10.27
C GLY A 59 -16.65 -19.34 -10.46
N PHE A 60 -16.84 -20.59 -10.92
CA PHE A 60 -15.75 -21.53 -11.14
C PHE A 60 -15.17 -21.39 -12.57
N VAL A 61 -13.84 -21.28 -12.67
CA VAL A 61 -13.15 -21.30 -13.99
C VAL A 61 -13.14 -22.72 -14.51
N THR A 62 -13.86 -22.96 -15.61
CA THR A 62 -13.89 -24.28 -16.27
C THR A 62 -12.59 -24.57 -17.00
N TRP A 63 -12.03 -25.73 -16.80
CA TRP A 63 -10.91 -26.25 -17.57
C TRP A 63 -11.06 -27.77 -17.76
N ASN A 64 -10.46 -28.29 -18.79
CA ASN A 64 -10.47 -29.70 -19.17
C ASN A 64 -9.08 -30.12 -19.68
N GLU A 65 -8.93 -31.38 -20.04
CA GLU A 65 -7.69 -31.94 -20.56
C GLU A 65 -7.11 -31.11 -21.71
N ASN A 66 -7.92 -30.73 -22.71
CA ASN A 66 -7.48 -29.86 -23.81
C ASN A 66 -6.99 -28.48 -23.35
N THR A 67 -7.55 -27.95 -22.27
CA THR A 67 -7.09 -26.68 -21.68
C THR A 67 -5.74 -26.87 -21.01
N PHE A 68 -5.55 -28.00 -20.33
CA PHE A 68 -4.31 -28.36 -19.68
C PHE A 68 -3.19 -28.59 -20.71
N ASP A 69 -3.44 -29.39 -21.76
CA ASP A 69 -2.49 -29.60 -22.86
C ASP A 69 -2.05 -28.31 -23.51
N LYS A 70 -3.02 -27.41 -23.80
CA LYS A 70 -2.71 -26.07 -24.34
C LYS A 70 -1.85 -25.24 -23.42
N LEU A 71 -1.98 -25.36 -22.09
CA LEU A 71 -1.13 -24.64 -21.14
C LEU A 71 0.28 -25.20 -21.10
N ILE A 72 0.44 -26.54 -21.30
CA ILE A 72 1.74 -27.19 -21.38
C ILE A 72 2.50 -26.73 -22.64
N ASP A 73 1.81 -26.73 -23.77
CA ASP A 73 2.41 -26.48 -25.08
C ASP A 73 2.57 -24.99 -25.43
N ALA A 74 1.82 -24.11 -24.76
CA ALA A 74 1.86 -22.69 -25.05
C ALA A 74 3.12 -22.01 -24.49
N ASP A 75 3.74 -21.16 -25.30
CA ASP A 75 4.80 -20.28 -24.84
C ASP A 75 4.28 -19.34 -23.75
N PRO A 76 5.06 -19.07 -22.70
CA PRO A 76 4.71 -18.08 -21.69
C PRO A 76 4.50 -16.71 -22.32
N GLU A 77 3.42 -16.02 -21.95
CA GLU A 77 3.16 -14.66 -22.40
C GLU A 77 4.29 -13.73 -21.94
N THR A 78 4.69 -12.82 -22.82
CA THR A 78 5.71 -11.81 -22.53
C THR A 78 5.29 -10.92 -21.35
N LEU A 79 6.26 -10.57 -20.51
CA LEU A 79 6.04 -9.59 -19.45
C LEU A 79 5.82 -8.21 -20.08
N VAL A 80 4.73 -7.56 -19.68
CA VAL A 80 4.48 -6.16 -20.03
C VAL A 80 4.99 -5.33 -18.84
N PRO A 81 5.95 -4.42 -19.06
CA PRO A 81 6.44 -3.58 -17.98
C PRO A 81 5.36 -2.58 -17.53
N HIS A 82 5.29 -2.34 -16.23
CA HIS A 82 4.32 -1.43 -15.59
C HIS A 82 5.06 -0.42 -14.70
N MET A 83 6.15 0.16 -15.19
CA MET A 83 6.86 1.21 -14.48
C MET A 83 5.94 2.41 -14.26
N LYS A 84 6.01 2.99 -13.10
CA LYS A 84 5.33 4.25 -12.74
C LYS A 84 6.34 5.15 -12.06
N VAL A 85 6.36 6.43 -12.42
CA VAL A 85 7.07 7.46 -11.67
C VAL A 85 6.12 7.96 -10.58
N THR A 86 6.60 7.92 -9.34
CA THR A 86 5.84 8.35 -8.15
C THR A 86 6.62 9.40 -7.37
N HIS A 87 5.94 10.17 -6.53
CA HIS A 87 6.58 11.14 -5.64
C HIS A 87 7.63 10.48 -4.75
N SER A 88 7.33 9.30 -4.18
CA SER A 88 8.28 8.54 -3.37
C SER A 88 9.56 8.19 -4.12
N MET A 89 9.42 7.79 -5.40
CA MET A 89 10.58 7.48 -6.24
C MET A 89 11.45 8.72 -6.46
N VAL A 90 10.83 9.86 -6.80
CA VAL A 90 11.56 11.13 -7.02
C VAL A 90 12.24 11.59 -5.74
N LEU A 91 11.55 11.56 -4.60
CA LEU A 91 12.11 12.00 -3.32
C LEU A 91 13.23 11.08 -2.83
N ASN A 92 13.12 9.76 -3.03
CA ASN A 92 14.21 8.84 -2.74
C ASN A 92 15.46 9.17 -3.57
N GLU A 93 15.29 9.59 -4.83
CA GLU A 93 16.41 10.03 -5.66
C GLU A 93 16.96 11.39 -5.21
N VAL A 94 16.10 12.33 -4.80
CA VAL A 94 16.55 13.62 -4.24
C VAL A 94 17.31 13.42 -2.93
N ALA A 95 16.86 12.54 -2.06
CA ALA A 95 17.52 12.24 -0.78
C ALA A 95 18.94 11.68 -0.94
N GLN A 96 19.27 11.07 -2.09
CA GLN A 96 20.62 10.62 -2.41
C GLN A 96 21.57 11.77 -2.79
N GLY A 97 21.05 12.99 -2.93
CA GLY A 97 21.80 14.16 -3.39
C GLY A 97 22.18 14.12 -4.86
N GLY A 98 22.82 15.17 -5.37
CA GLY A 98 23.23 15.29 -6.76
C GLY A 98 22.08 15.44 -7.74
N ASP A 99 22.29 15.09 -9.02
CA ASP A 99 21.31 15.27 -10.09
C ASP A 99 20.23 14.17 -10.08
N ALA A 100 19.23 14.34 -9.24
CA ALA A 100 18.10 13.43 -9.12
C ALA A 100 17.30 13.34 -10.43
N ARG A 101 17.16 14.46 -11.16
CA ARG A 101 16.43 14.49 -12.43
C ARG A 101 17.10 13.60 -13.47
N TYR A 102 18.41 13.72 -13.63
CA TYR A 102 19.17 12.88 -14.54
C TYR A 102 19.03 11.39 -14.23
N ARG A 103 19.02 11.01 -12.93
CA ARG A 103 18.86 9.60 -12.54
C ARG A 103 17.46 9.07 -12.86
N ILE A 104 16.41 9.86 -12.62
CA ILE A 104 15.03 9.50 -12.99
C ILE A 104 14.89 9.34 -14.50
N ASP A 105 15.41 10.29 -15.27
CA ASP A 105 15.37 10.22 -16.74
C ASP A 105 16.07 8.96 -17.25
N ARG A 106 17.23 8.65 -16.69
CA ARG A 106 17.96 7.44 -17.05
C ARG A 106 17.21 6.16 -16.70
N LEU A 107 16.55 6.10 -15.52
CA LEU A 107 15.70 4.96 -15.16
C LEU A 107 14.54 4.75 -16.14
N ILE A 108 13.95 5.83 -16.62
CA ILE A 108 12.90 5.78 -17.63
C ILE A 108 13.47 5.29 -18.96
N ASP A 109 14.59 5.86 -19.40
CA ASP A 109 15.22 5.54 -20.68
C ASP A 109 15.75 4.11 -20.74
N ASP A 110 16.30 3.59 -19.66
CA ASP A 110 16.80 2.22 -19.54
C ASP A 110 15.66 1.19 -19.33
N SER A 111 14.40 1.65 -19.09
CA SER A 111 13.27 0.77 -18.88
C SER A 111 12.83 0.05 -20.18
N ALA A 112 12.16 -1.11 -20.04
CA ALA A 112 11.62 -1.86 -21.18
C ALA A 112 10.26 -1.33 -21.68
N GLN A 113 9.94 -0.07 -21.41
CA GLN A 113 8.70 0.59 -21.86
C GLN A 113 8.79 0.95 -23.35
N THR A 114 7.62 1.11 -24.01
CA THR A 114 7.58 1.64 -25.38
C THR A 114 7.98 3.12 -25.42
N PRO A 115 8.41 3.65 -26.58
CA PRO A 115 8.74 5.08 -26.67
C PRO A 115 7.62 6.00 -26.18
N GLU A 116 6.38 5.71 -26.53
CA GLU A 116 5.20 6.50 -26.14
C GLU A 116 4.92 6.38 -24.63
N GLN A 117 5.26 5.24 -24.02
CA GLN A 117 5.16 5.06 -22.56
C GLN A 117 6.27 5.82 -21.84
N LYS A 118 7.49 5.83 -22.37
CA LYS A 118 8.62 6.60 -21.82
C LYS A 118 8.33 8.10 -21.84
N GLU A 119 7.79 8.63 -22.94
CA GLU A 119 7.37 10.04 -23.04
C GLU A 119 6.39 10.41 -21.91
N ARG A 120 5.34 9.60 -21.71
CA ARG A 120 4.39 9.83 -20.61
C ARG A 120 5.04 9.72 -19.21
N LEU A 121 6.06 8.88 -19.04
CA LEU A 121 6.78 8.79 -17.77
C LEU A 121 7.66 10.01 -17.53
N HIS A 122 8.27 10.58 -18.59
CA HIS A 122 9.01 11.84 -18.51
C HIS A 122 8.06 13.01 -18.18
N ASP A 123 6.93 13.13 -18.88
CA ASP A 123 5.89 14.13 -18.58
C ASP A 123 5.46 14.03 -17.11
N ARG A 124 5.25 12.79 -16.64
CA ARG A 124 4.87 12.54 -15.24
C ARG A 124 5.97 12.91 -14.26
N ALA A 125 7.23 12.67 -14.59
CA ALA A 125 8.36 13.10 -13.78
C ALA A 125 8.41 14.64 -13.69
N ASP A 126 8.20 15.35 -14.80
CA ASP A 126 8.15 16.82 -14.84
C ASP A 126 7.06 17.37 -13.92
N GLU A 127 5.83 16.84 -14.01
CA GLU A 127 4.73 17.21 -13.13
C GLU A 127 5.07 17.02 -11.64
N ILE A 128 5.72 15.90 -11.29
CA ILE A 128 6.10 15.60 -9.91
C ILE A 128 7.17 16.58 -9.41
N PHE A 129 8.24 16.78 -10.19
CA PHE A 129 9.30 17.74 -9.82
C PHE A 129 8.72 19.14 -9.64
N GLN A 130 7.85 19.59 -10.57
CA GLN A 130 7.21 20.91 -10.46
C GLN A 130 6.37 21.01 -9.19
N THR A 131 5.57 19.99 -8.88
CA THR A 131 4.77 19.95 -7.65
C THR A 131 5.63 20.05 -6.40
N LEU A 132 6.75 19.32 -6.36
CA LEU A 132 7.65 19.32 -5.21
C LEU A 132 8.37 20.68 -5.04
N PHE A 133 8.64 21.41 -6.13
CA PHE A 133 9.14 22.78 -6.08
C PHE A 133 8.10 23.77 -5.60
N ASP A 134 6.88 23.73 -6.15
CA ASP A 134 5.79 24.65 -5.83
C ASP A 134 5.35 24.52 -4.35
N THR A 135 5.49 23.30 -3.80
CA THR A 135 5.22 23.02 -2.38
C THR A 135 6.42 23.21 -1.46
N ASN A 136 7.54 23.75 -1.97
CA ASN A 136 8.78 23.94 -1.22
C ASN A 136 9.30 22.67 -0.52
N VAL A 137 9.10 21.49 -1.09
CA VAL A 137 9.63 20.22 -0.56
C VAL A 137 11.04 19.97 -1.04
N ILE A 138 11.38 20.45 -2.24
CA ILE A 138 12.70 20.36 -2.84
C ILE A 138 13.18 21.72 -3.35
N GLU A 139 14.50 21.90 -3.38
CA GLU A 139 15.17 23.03 -4.01
C GLU A 139 16.33 22.55 -4.89
N THR A 140 16.90 23.44 -5.72
CA THR A 140 18.05 23.13 -6.56
C THR A 140 19.17 24.14 -6.41
N GLU A 141 20.40 23.65 -6.57
CA GLU A 141 21.59 24.47 -6.76
C GLU A 141 22.21 24.15 -8.12
N ASP A 142 22.63 25.22 -8.83
CA ASP A 142 23.32 25.06 -10.11
C ASP A 142 24.77 24.61 -9.87
N ARG A 143 25.23 23.63 -10.64
CA ARG A 143 26.58 23.11 -10.61
C ARG A 143 27.44 23.83 -11.61
N ASP A 144 28.75 23.87 -11.36
CA ASP A 144 29.77 24.48 -12.26
C ASP A 144 29.82 23.82 -13.66
N ASP A 145 29.34 22.56 -13.76
CA ASP A 145 29.29 21.81 -15.04
C ASP A 145 27.99 22.05 -15.83
N GLY A 146 27.09 22.91 -15.33
CA GLY A 146 25.78 23.24 -15.93
C GLY A 146 24.68 22.26 -15.56
N GLY A 147 24.95 21.28 -14.71
CA GLY A 147 23.93 20.40 -14.10
C GLY A 147 23.27 21.07 -12.90
N LYS A 148 22.31 20.37 -12.29
CA LYS A 148 21.64 20.80 -11.06
C LYS A 148 21.74 19.72 -10.00
N ASP A 149 22.01 20.14 -8.78
CA ASP A 149 21.89 19.30 -7.61
C ASP A 149 20.53 19.59 -6.94
N TYR A 150 19.89 18.53 -6.48
CA TYR A 150 18.56 18.58 -5.86
C TYR A 150 18.68 18.28 -4.37
N PHE A 151 17.98 19.06 -3.55
CA PHE A 151 18.01 18.95 -2.10
C PHE A 151 16.60 18.97 -1.52
N MET A 152 16.44 18.31 -0.38
CA MET A 152 15.23 18.44 0.43
C MET A 152 15.29 19.72 1.25
N THR A 153 14.22 20.50 1.29
CA THR A 153 14.14 21.78 2.02
C THR A 153 13.77 21.60 3.49
N VAL A 154 13.20 20.45 3.86
CA VAL A 154 12.72 20.12 5.20
C VAL A 154 13.55 19.01 5.81
N ASP A 155 13.79 19.11 7.12
CA ASP A 155 14.51 18.10 7.89
C ASP A 155 13.63 16.86 8.05
N MET A 156 13.80 15.93 7.12
CA MET A 156 13.01 14.71 7.07
C MET A 156 13.67 13.59 7.88
N PRO A 157 12.90 12.60 8.37
CA PRO A 157 13.48 11.38 8.92
C PRO A 157 14.44 10.72 7.92
N ASP A 158 15.50 10.05 8.40
CA ASP A 158 16.47 9.33 7.57
C ASP A 158 15.82 8.33 6.61
N ASP A 159 14.65 7.79 6.99
CA ASP A 159 13.85 6.87 6.20
C ASP A 159 12.61 7.53 5.57
N PHE A 160 12.65 8.85 5.37
CA PHE A 160 11.54 9.60 4.77
C PHE A 160 11.04 8.98 3.47
N ALA A 161 9.73 8.84 3.35
CA ALA A 161 9.09 8.38 2.13
C ALA A 161 7.65 8.92 2.01
N LEU A 162 7.27 9.26 0.80
CA LEU A 162 5.88 9.55 0.46
C LEU A 162 5.19 8.26 0.01
N ASP A 163 4.85 7.41 0.97
CA ASP A 163 4.30 6.08 0.72
C ASP A 163 2.87 6.10 0.15
N GLN A 164 2.17 7.22 0.35
CA GLN A 164 0.80 7.39 -0.11
C GLN A 164 0.70 8.43 -1.24
N PRO A 165 -0.20 8.26 -2.21
CA PRO A 165 -0.36 9.22 -3.31
C PRO A 165 -0.61 10.66 -2.85
N LEU A 166 -1.32 10.85 -1.73
CA LEU A 166 -1.63 12.14 -1.14
C LEU A 166 -0.64 12.61 -0.06
N SER A 167 0.51 11.94 0.10
CA SER A 167 1.55 12.39 1.05
C SER A 167 2.06 13.82 0.77
N PRO A 168 2.20 14.29 -0.50
CA PRO A 168 2.55 15.69 -0.75
C PRO A 168 1.49 16.67 -0.25
N PHE A 169 0.20 16.34 -0.41
CA PHE A 169 -0.88 17.12 0.18
C PHE A 169 -0.79 17.13 1.72
N LEU A 170 -0.53 15.97 2.33
CA LEU A 170 -0.36 15.89 3.79
C LEU A 170 0.71 16.85 4.28
N LEU A 171 1.88 16.93 3.64
CA LEU A 171 2.94 17.85 4.03
C LEU A 171 2.48 19.31 3.98
N ALA A 172 1.82 19.71 2.89
CA ALA A 172 1.29 21.06 2.74
C ALA A 172 0.19 21.36 3.78
N ALA A 173 -0.68 20.41 4.05
CA ALA A 173 -1.79 20.58 5.00
C ALA A 173 -1.35 20.62 6.47
N LEU A 174 -0.20 20.04 6.84
CA LEU A 174 0.34 20.13 8.20
C LEU A 174 0.61 21.58 8.65
N GLU A 175 0.87 22.49 7.72
CA GLU A 175 1.06 23.92 8.01
C GLU A 175 -0.22 24.63 8.48
N LEU A 176 -1.38 24.02 8.25
CA LEU A 176 -2.68 24.57 8.70
C LEU A 176 -2.98 24.30 10.18
N LEU A 177 -2.21 23.40 10.81
CA LEU A 177 -2.41 23.06 12.22
C LEU A 177 -1.64 23.98 13.13
N ASP A 178 -2.24 24.32 14.29
CA ASP A 178 -1.58 25.04 15.35
C ASP A 178 -0.78 24.05 16.25
N PRO A 179 0.57 24.10 16.23
CA PRO A 179 1.39 23.18 17.04
C PRO A 179 1.18 23.32 18.55
N GLU A 180 0.66 24.45 19.03
CA GLU A 180 0.39 24.72 20.45
C GLU A 180 -1.00 24.20 20.88
N SER A 181 -1.81 23.69 19.95
CA SER A 181 -3.13 23.16 20.28
C SER A 181 -3.02 21.85 21.08
N GLU A 182 -3.87 21.69 22.09
CA GLU A 182 -3.99 20.42 22.83
C GLU A 182 -4.40 19.24 21.94
N SER A 183 -5.12 19.50 20.84
CA SER A 183 -5.54 18.48 19.88
C SER A 183 -4.51 18.22 18.79
N TYR A 184 -3.40 18.95 18.71
CA TYR A 184 -2.44 18.92 17.61
C TYR A 184 -2.05 17.49 17.20
N ALA A 185 -1.64 16.63 18.13
CA ALA A 185 -1.21 15.28 17.84
C ALA A 185 -2.35 14.44 17.21
N LEU A 186 -3.58 14.60 17.72
CA LEU A 186 -4.76 13.92 17.21
C LEU A 186 -5.17 14.46 15.83
N ASP A 187 -4.96 15.74 15.60
CA ASP A 187 -5.29 16.40 14.34
C ASP A 187 -4.28 15.99 13.24
N VAL A 188 -2.98 15.88 13.56
CA VAL A 188 -1.98 15.27 12.66
C VAL A 188 -2.36 13.84 12.31
N ILE A 189 -2.78 13.03 13.28
CA ILE A 189 -3.25 11.67 13.03
C ILE A 189 -4.45 11.68 12.07
N SER A 190 -5.43 12.54 12.30
CA SER A 190 -6.62 12.65 11.44
C SER A 190 -6.26 13.05 10.01
N MET A 191 -5.28 13.94 9.82
CA MET A 191 -4.76 14.29 8.51
C MET A 191 -4.11 13.12 7.81
N VAL A 192 -3.25 12.36 8.51
CA VAL A 192 -2.63 11.15 7.97
C VAL A 192 -3.71 10.13 7.61
N GLU A 193 -4.66 9.87 8.51
CA GLU A 193 -5.75 8.92 8.26
C GLU A 193 -6.56 9.30 7.02
N ALA A 194 -6.78 10.60 6.76
CA ALA A 194 -7.53 11.07 5.60
C ALA A 194 -6.87 10.73 4.26
N THR A 195 -5.55 10.54 4.22
CA THR A 195 -4.78 10.19 3.01
C THR A 195 -4.66 8.69 2.77
N LEU A 196 -5.01 7.85 3.75
CA LEU A 196 -4.87 6.39 3.67
C LEU A 196 -6.07 5.72 2.98
N GLU A 197 -5.85 4.51 2.48
CA GLU A 197 -6.91 3.66 1.96
C GLU A 197 -7.94 3.30 3.06
N ASP A 198 -9.22 3.23 2.68
CA ASP A 198 -10.31 2.98 3.61
C ASP A 198 -10.32 1.54 4.13
N PRO A 199 -10.25 1.31 5.45
CA PRO A 199 -10.52 0.02 6.06
C PRO A 199 -12.04 -0.20 6.14
N LYS A 200 -12.69 -0.43 5.00
CA LYS A 200 -14.16 -0.40 4.81
C LYS A 200 -14.96 -1.20 5.85
N GLN A 201 -14.43 -2.34 6.31
CA GLN A 201 -15.11 -3.17 7.31
C GLN A 201 -15.10 -2.51 8.69
N VAL A 202 -13.99 -1.84 9.04
CA VAL A 202 -13.85 -1.11 10.30
C VAL A 202 -14.75 0.12 10.30
N LEU A 203 -14.74 0.90 9.22
CA LEU A 203 -15.57 2.10 9.08
C LEU A 203 -17.07 1.77 9.13
N ARG A 204 -17.50 0.66 8.50
CA ARG A 204 -18.88 0.18 8.60
C ARG A 204 -19.26 -0.20 10.03
N ALA A 205 -18.35 -0.78 10.80
CA ALA A 205 -18.62 -1.14 12.18
C ALA A 205 -18.74 0.12 13.07
N GLN A 206 -17.89 1.14 12.85
CA GLN A 206 -18.02 2.44 13.51
C GLN A 206 -19.35 3.11 13.16
N GLU A 207 -19.73 3.14 11.88
CA GLU A 207 -21.02 3.69 11.42
C GLU A 207 -22.20 2.97 12.08
N HIS A 208 -22.16 1.64 12.15
CA HIS A 208 -23.21 0.87 12.78
C HIS A 208 -23.36 1.22 14.27
N GLN A 209 -22.25 1.29 15.00
CA GLN A 209 -22.27 1.67 16.41
C GLN A 209 -22.75 3.12 16.60
N ALA A 210 -22.35 4.05 15.74
CA ALA A 210 -22.82 5.44 15.78
C ALA A 210 -24.34 5.52 15.56
N ARG A 211 -24.87 4.76 14.59
CA ARG A 211 -26.32 4.68 14.33
C ARG A 211 -27.09 4.06 15.48
N ASP A 212 -26.57 2.99 16.10
CA ASP A 212 -27.19 2.37 17.26
C ASP A 212 -27.26 3.33 18.45
N ALA A 213 -26.15 4.03 18.74
CA ALA A 213 -26.11 5.04 19.79
C ALA A 213 -27.06 6.20 19.52
N ALA A 214 -27.13 6.68 18.29
CA ALA A 214 -28.05 7.72 17.88
C ALA A 214 -29.52 7.29 17.98
N MET A 215 -29.84 6.05 17.59
CA MET A 215 -31.17 5.48 17.71
C MET A 215 -31.65 5.46 19.17
N ILE A 216 -30.77 5.12 20.12
CA ILE A 216 -31.09 5.11 21.55
C ILE A 216 -31.41 6.55 22.01
N ARG A 217 -30.55 7.52 21.71
CA ARG A 217 -30.74 8.94 22.08
C ARG A 217 -32.04 9.50 21.49
N MET A 218 -32.29 9.28 20.19
CA MET A 218 -33.49 9.77 19.52
C MET A 218 -34.77 9.16 20.09
N LYS A 219 -34.71 7.92 20.61
CA LYS A 219 -35.83 7.31 21.35
C LYS A 219 -36.06 7.94 22.71
N GLU A 220 -34.98 8.26 23.43
CA GLU A 220 -35.04 8.96 24.72
C GLU A 220 -35.58 10.39 24.55
N ASP A 221 -35.25 11.06 23.44
CA ASP A 221 -35.74 12.37 23.06
C ASP A 221 -37.19 12.36 22.55
N GLY A 222 -37.79 11.19 22.41
CA GLY A 222 -39.19 11.03 22.03
C GLY A 222 -39.53 11.28 20.56
N LEU A 223 -38.51 11.26 19.66
CA LEU A 223 -38.73 11.41 18.22
C LEU A 223 -39.58 10.26 17.67
N ASP A 224 -40.45 10.56 16.69
CA ASP A 224 -41.24 9.54 16.03
C ASP A 224 -40.39 8.60 15.15
N TYR A 225 -41.00 7.54 14.62
CA TYR A 225 -40.25 6.52 13.88
C TYR A 225 -39.66 7.07 12.56
N ASP A 226 -40.47 7.82 11.82
CA ASP A 226 -40.09 8.31 10.49
C ASP A 226 -38.95 9.34 10.61
N GLU A 227 -39.10 10.27 11.57
CA GLU A 227 -38.05 11.25 11.85
C GLU A 227 -36.71 10.61 12.29
N ARG A 228 -36.79 9.52 13.10
CA ARG A 228 -35.57 8.76 13.45
C ARG A 228 -34.94 8.11 12.23
N MET A 229 -35.73 7.53 11.33
CA MET A 229 -35.20 6.88 10.13
C MET A 229 -34.55 7.88 9.19
N ASP A 230 -35.11 9.06 9.02
CA ASP A 230 -34.54 10.12 8.19
C ASP A 230 -33.18 10.58 8.76
N ARG A 231 -33.12 10.87 10.06
CA ARG A 231 -31.88 11.30 10.72
C ARG A 231 -30.79 10.21 10.72
N LEU A 232 -31.16 8.92 10.81
CA LEU A 232 -30.20 7.82 10.74
C LEU A 232 -29.48 7.72 9.39
N GLN A 233 -30.09 8.19 8.30
CA GLN A 233 -29.45 8.18 6.98
C GLN A 233 -28.27 9.14 6.90
N GLU A 234 -28.28 10.20 7.69
CA GLU A 234 -27.22 11.21 7.74
C GLU A 234 -26.04 10.78 8.62
N ILE A 235 -26.22 9.74 9.48
CA ILE A 235 -25.18 9.30 10.41
C ILE A 235 -24.19 8.38 9.71
N THR A 236 -22.93 8.78 9.74
CA THR A 236 -21.80 8.04 9.22
C THR A 236 -20.78 7.77 10.34
N TYR A 237 -19.66 7.15 9.99
CA TYR A 237 -18.51 7.04 10.89
C TYR A 237 -17.89 8.42 11.16
N PRO A 238 -17.13 8.59 12.28
CA PRO A 238 -16.52 9.87 12.64
C PRO A 238 -15.52 10.34 11.59
N LYS A 239 -15.61 11.62 11.23
CA LYS A 239 -14.76 12.26 10.23
C LYS A 239 -14.21 13.59 10.79
N PRO A 240 -13.23 13.53 11.71
CA PRO A 240 -12.65 14.74 12.26
C PRO A 240 -11.99 15.57 11.15
N LEU A 241 -12.06 16.89 11.30
CA LEU A 241 -11.50 17.88 10.37
C LEU A 241 -12.05 17.80 8.92
N GLU A 242 -13.18 17.13 8.66
CA GLU A 242 -13.71 16.91 7.31
C GLU A 242 -13.81 18.23 6.51
N ASP A 243 -14.48 19.24 7.05
CA ASP A 243 -14.68 20.50 6.34
C ASP A 243 -13.37 21.24 6.04
N MET A 244 -12.47 21.30 7.01
CA MET A 244 -11.15 21.93 6.85
C MET A 244 -10.30 21.19 5.82
N LEU A 245 -10.23 19.87 5.93
CA LEU A 245 -9.44 19.03 5.03
C LEU A 245 -9.99 19.06 3.60
N GLN A 246 -11.31 19.08 3.44
CA GLN A 246 -11.91 19.15 2.12
C GLN A 246 -11.66 20.52 1.47
N ALA A 247 -11.78 21.62 2.23
CA ALA A 247 -11.49 22.97 1.73
C ALA A 247 -10.02 23.10 1.32
N ALA A 248 -9.09 22.62 2.15
CA ALA A 248 -7.66 22.64 1.85
C ALA A 248 -7.32 21.75 0.64
N PHE A 249 -7.97 20.60 0.49
CA PHE A 249 -7.74 19.74 -0.66
C PHE A 249 -8.33 20.30 -1.94
N ASP A 250 -9.46 20.99 -1.88
CA ASP A 250 -10.06 21.66 -3.03
C ASP A 250 -9.17 22.81 -3.54
N GLU A 251 -8.51 23.53 -2.63
CA GLU A 251 -7.51 24.55 -2.98
C GLU A 251 -6.25 23.89 -3.55
N TYR A 252 -5.69 22.89 -2.88
CA TYR A 252 -4.50 22.19 -3.32
C TYR A 252 -4.62 21.62 -4.74
N ARG A 253 -5.73 20.94 -5.07
CA ARG A 253 -5.93 20.34 -6.39
C ARG A 253 -6.18 21.37 -7.50
N HIS A 254 -6.47 22.65 -7.15
CA HIS A 254 -6.53 23.73 -8.14
C HIS A 254 -5.13 24.01 -8.70
N ASP A 255 -4.11 24.00 -7.85
CA ASP A 255 -2.72 24.27 -8.22
C ASP A 255 -1.97 22.99 -8.65
N VAL A 256 -2.47 21.82 -8.25
CA VAL A 256 -1.85 20.51 -8.49
C VAL A 256 -2.79 19.59 -9.28
N PRO A 257 -2.81 19.68 -10.64
CA PRO A 257 -3.81 19.03 -11.49
C PRO A 257 -3.92 17.51 -11.32
N TRP A 258 -2.83 16.80 -11.05
CA TRP A 258 -2.87 15.33 -10.85
C TRP A 258 -3.65 14.94 -9.58
N ALA A 259 -3.78 15.82 -8.59
CA ALA A 259 -4.55 15.55 -7.38
C ALA A 259 -6.06 15.39 -7.66
N ASN A 260 -6.54 15.81 -8.85
CA ASN A 260 -7.92 15.57 -9.28
C ASN A 260 -8.25 14.09 -9.54
N ASP A 261 -7.24 13.24 -9.70
CA ASP A 261 -7.42 11.79 -9.85
C ASP A 261 -7.64 11.09 -8.50
N TYR A 262 -7.54 11.84 -7.40
CA TYR A 262 -7.66 11.33 -6.03
C TYR A 262 -8.77 12.04 -5.27
N TRP A 263 -9.23 11.41 -4.20
CA TRP A 263 -10.16 12.00 -3.23
C TRP A 263 -9.66 11.79 -1.83
N LEU A 264 -9.91 12.75 -0.99
CA LEU A 264 -9.60 12.69 0.43
C LEU A 264 -10.71 11.91 1.13
N SER A 265 -10.34 11.08 2.09
CA SER A 265 -11.29 10.28 2.87
C SER A 265 -11.08 10.48 4.37
N PRO A 266 -11.62 11.57 4.96
CA PRO A 266 -11.54 11.79 6.40
C PRO A 266 -12.17 10.63 7.16
N LYS A 267 -11.46 10.11 8.17
CA LYS A 267 -11.85 8.99 9.00
C LYS A 267 -11.11 9.01 10.33
N SER A 268 -11.54 8.20 11.28
CA SER A 268 -10.98 8.18 12.62
C SER A 268 -10.95 6.75 13.15
N VAL A 269 -9.86 6.05 12.94
CA VAL A 269 -9.62 4.71 13.49
C VAL A 269 -8.57 4.78 14.59
N ILE A 270 -7.39 5.32 14.27
CA ILE A 270 -6.30 5.46 15.24
C ILE A 270 -6.65 6.53 16.27
N ARG A 271 -7.17 7.67 15.82
CA ARG A 271 -7.66 8.70 16.74
C ARG A 271 -8.69 8.13 17.73
N ASP A 272 -9.66 7.36 17.26
CA ASP A 272 -10.67 6.71 18.11
C ASP A 272 -10.03 5.69 19.07
N MET A 273 -9.03 4.92 18.61
CA MET A 273 -8.27 4.03 19.49
C MET A 273 -7.55 4.79 20.61
N VAL A 274 -6.92 5.92 20.29
CA VAL A 274 -6.21 6.78 21.26
C VAL A 274 -7.21 7.43 22.22
N GLU A 275 -8.26 8.06 21.73
CA GLU A 275 -9.29 8.75 22.54
C GLU A 275 -10.04 7.79 23.47
N THR A 276 -10.18 6.52 23.08
CA THR A 276 -10.85 5.49 23.89
C THR A 276 -9.90 4.61 24.68
N ALA A 277 -8.59 4.90 24.63
CA ALA A 277 -7.52 4.12 25.25
C ALA A 277 -7.63 2.60 24.93
N SER A 278 -8.03 2.27 23.70
CA SER A 278 -8.24 0.90 23.26
C SER A 278 -6.96 0.31 22.67
N ASP A 279 -6.54 -0.86 23.15
CA ASP A 279 -5.56 -1.68 22.45
C ASP A 279 -6.21 -2.41 21.25
N PHE A 280 -5.42 -3.17 20.49
CA PHE A 280 -5.89 -3.88 19.31
C PHE A 280 -7.06 -4.83 19.62
N THR A 281 -6.92 -5.65 20.66
CA THR A 281 -7.92 -6.64 21.06
C THR A 281 -9.20 -5.96 21.59
N GLY A 282 -9.03 -4.93 22.39
CA GLY A 282 -10.13 -4.11 22.92
C GLY A 282 -10.93 -3.43 21.82
N TYR A 283 -10.23 -2.90 20.79
CA TYR A 283 -10.87 -2.27 19.66
C TYR A 283 -11.66 -3.27 18.79
N ILE A 284 -11.08 -4.45 18.54
CA ILE A 284 -11.79 -5.56 17.86
C ILE A 284 -13.03 -5.96 18.62
N ALA A 285 -12.96 -6.11 19.94
CA ALA A 285 -14.10 -6.46 20.77
C ALA A 285 -15.16 -5.36 20.79
N ARG A 286 -14.75 -4.09 20.92
CA ARG A 286 -15.64 -2.93 20.92
C ARG A 286 -16.52 -2.85 19.69
N TYR A 287 -15.91 -3.04 18.51
CA TYR A 287 -16.60 -2.93 17.22
C TYR A 287 -17.05 -4.27 16.64
N ASN A 288 -16.83 -5.39 17.37
CA ASN A 288 -17.19 -6.75 16.95
C ASN A 288 -16.65 -7.11 15.56
N ILE A 289 -15.38 -6.76 15.27
CA ILE A 289 -14.72 -6.92 13.97
C ILE A 289 -13.68 -8.06 13.95
N ALA A 290 -13.86 -9.12 14.73
CA ALA A 290 -12.92 -10.24 14.81
C ALA A 290 -12.62 -10.89 13.44
N ARG A 291 -13.57 -10.86 12.49
CA ARG A 291 -13.34 -11.38 11.13
C ARG A 291 -12.54 -10.44 10.23
N SER A 292 -12.30 -9.22 10.68
CA SER A 292 -11.61 -8.15 9.93
C SER A 292 -10.35 -7.67 10.65
N GLU A 293 -9.84 -8.45 11.61
CA GLU A 293 -8.62 -8.12 12.37
C GLU A 293 -7.41 -7.87 11.45
N GLY A 294 -7.24 -8.66 10.37
CA GLY A 294 -6.18 -8.46 9.39
C GLY A 294 -6.33 -7.13 8.61
N THR A 295 -7.56 -6.66 8.36
CA THR A 295 -7.79 -5.35 7.75
C THR A 295 -7.39 -4.22 8.70
N LEU A 296 -7.75 -4.35 9.98
CA LEU A 296 -7.34 -3.39 11.00
C LEU A 296 -5.82 -3.36 11.16
N LEU A 297 -5.18 -4.52 11.28
CA LEU A 297 -3.72 -4.62 11.44
C LEU A 297 -2.97 -3.97 10.27
N ARG A 298 -3.39 -4.27 9.03
CA ARG A 298 -2.82 -3.65 7.83
C ARG A 298 -2.97 -2.13 7.86
N TYR A 299 -4.16 -1.64 8.20
CA TYR A 299 -4.41 -0.20 8.30
C TYR A 299 -3.52 0.48 9.35
N LEU A 300 -3.36 -0.13 10.53
CA LEU A 300 -2.48 0.38 11.58
C LEU A 300 -1.00 0.40 11.15
N SER A 301 -0.58 -0.63 10.41
CA SER A 301 0.78 -0.69 9.84
C SER A 301 1.02 0.41 8.80
N ASP A 302 0.06 0.63 7.88
CA ASP A 302 0.16 1.68 6.86
C ASP A 302 0.17 3.08 7.50
N ALA A 303 -0.64 3.28 8.53
CA ALA A 303 -0.68 4.54 9.27
C ALA A 303 0.59 4.78 10.10
N TYR A 304 1.10 3.75 10.79
CA TYR A 304 2.38 3.84 11.47
C TYR A 304 3.48 4.29 10.52
N ARG A 305 3.56 3.65 9.35
CA ARG A 305 4.54 3.98 8.33
C ARG A 305 4.40 5.42 7.83
N ALA A 306 3.18 5.86 7.51
CA ALA A 306 2.93 7.22 7.07
C ALA A 306 3.30 8.25 8.17
N LEU A 307 2.92 8.03 9.43
CA LEU A 307 3.29 8.89 10.56
C LEU A 307 4.80 8.90 10.80
N ALA A 308 5.45 7.73 10.75
CA ALA A 308 6.87 7.60 11.06
C ALA A 308 7.78 8.10 9.94
N ARG A 309 7.34 8.09 8.69
CA ARG A 309 8.20 8.37 7.53
C ARG A 309 7.82 9.65 6.80
N THR A 310 6.56 10.06 6.79
CA THR A 310 6.10 11.23 6.04
C THR A 310 6.04 12.50 6.89
N VAL A 311 5.68 12.39 8.19
CA VAL A 311 5.58 13.57 9.06
C VAL A 311 6.98 14.05 9.44
N PRO A 312 7.35 15.33 9.18
CA PRO A 312 8.66 15.87 9.54
C PRO A 312 8.94 15.81 11.04
N LEU A 313 10.21 15.64 11.43
CA LEU A 313 10.63 15.51 12.83
C LEU A 313 10.27 16.75 13.66
N GLU A 314 10.41 17.92 13.07
CA GLU A 314 10.08 19.21 13.68
C GLU A 314 8.57 19.40 13.96
N LYS A 315 7.72 18.72 13.19
CA LYS A 315 6.26 18.71 13.37
C LYS A 315 5.79 17.67 14.41
N ARG A 316 6.71 16.92 15.03
CA ARG A 316 6.38 15.90 16.04
C ARG A 316 6.58 16.43 17.44
N ASN A 317 5.49 16.87 18.07
CA ASN A 317 5.50 17.15 19.52
C ASN A 317 5.65 15.86 20.34
N GLU A 318 5.82 15.99 21.67
CA GLU A 318 6.02 14.84 22.57
C GLU A 318 4.86 13.83 22.48
N GLN A 319 3.62 14.32 22.51
CA GLN A 319 2.42 13.49 22.45
C GLN A 319 2.35 12.67 21.14
N LEU A 320 2.68 13.28 19.99
CA LEU A 320 2.67 12.58 18.71
C LEU A 320 3.77 11.50 18.64
N ARG A 321 4.96 11.77 19.21
CA ARG A 321 6.04 10.77 19.31
C ARG A 321 5.63 9.58 20.17
N ASP A 322 4.93 9.82 21.27
CA ASP A 322 4.42 8.77 22.14
C ASP A 322 3.38 7.91 21.42
N ILE A 323 2.47 8.54 20.65
CA ILE A 323 1.46 7.82 19.86
C ILE A 323 2.11 6.99 18.75
N ILE A 324 3.09 7.53 18.02
CA ILE A 324 3.86 6.78 17.01
C ILE A 324 4.56 5.58 17.66
N SER A 325 5.19 5.78 18.81
CA SER A 325 5.87 4.71 19.56
C SER A 325 4.88 3.64 20.04
N TRP A 326 3.73 4.05 20.55
CA TRP A 326 2.65 3.16 20.95
C TRP A 326 2.15 2.35 19.75
N LEU A 327 1.88 2.99 18.62
CA LEU A 327 1.38 2.33 17.41
C LEU A 327 2.39 1.29 16.89
N ARG A 328 3.70 1.61 16.92
CA ARG A 328 4.78 0.66 16.61
C ARG A 328 4.71 -0.58 17.51
N VAL A 329 4.55 -0.39 18.81
CA VAL A 329 4.44 -1.50 19.77
C VAL A 329 3.19 -2.34 19.50
N VAL A 330 2.05 -1.71 19.22
CA VAL A 330 0.80 -2.41 18.90
C VAL A 330 0.99 -3.29 17.64
N VAL A 331 1.47 -2.74 16.55
CA VAL A 331 1.68 -3.50 15.29
C VAL A 331 2.68 -4.63 15.52
N ARG A 332 3.83 -4.35 16.15
CA ARG A 332 4.88 -5.34 16.41
C ARG A 332 4.44 -6.47 17.33
N SER A 333 3.55 -6.20 18.28
CA SER A 333 3.06 -7.22 19.23
C SER A 333 2.17 -8.27 18.53
N ILE A 334 1.60 -7.95 17.38
CA ILE A 334 0.70 -8.82 16.63
C ILE A 334 1.46 -9.50 15.50
N ASP A 335 2.23 -8.74 14.73
CA ASP A 335 3.08 -9.24 13.66
C ASP A 335 4.37 -8.41 13.56
N SER A 336 5.46 -8.95 14.11
CA SER A 336 6.75 -8.27 14.13
C SER A 336 7.34 -8.05 12.72
N SER A 337 6.98 -8.90 11.75
CA SER A 337 7.50 -8.81 10.39
C SER A 337 7.10 -7.50 9.71
N LEU A 338 5.91 -6.98 10.03
CA LEU A 338 5.41 -5.71 9.50
C LEU A 338 6.20 -4.47 9.96
N VAL A 339 6.94 -4.58 11.05
CA VAL A 339 7.83 -3.52 11.54
C VAL A 339 9.27 -3.81 11.17
N ASP A 340 9.74 -5.04 11.39
CA ASP A 340 11.13 -5.43 11.19
C ASP A 340 11.56 -5.33 9.71
N GLU A 341 10.67 -5.62 8.76
CA GLU A 341 10.94 -5.44 7.33
C GLU A 341 11.20 -3.97 6.95
N TRP A 342 10.50 -3.04 7.59
CA TRP A 342 10.65 -1.61 7.32
C TRP A 342 11.88 -1.00 7.99
N GLU A 343 12.18 -1.41 9.21
CA GLU A 343 13.38 -0.97 9.94
C GLU A 343 14.66 -1.49 9.25
N ASN A 344 14.63 -2.72 8.73
CA ASN A 344 15.75 -3.29 7.98
C ASN A 344 15.90 -2.69 6.58
N ALA A 345 14.84 -2.22 5.95
CA ALA A 345 14.92 -1.55 4.66
C ALA A 345 15.59 -0.17 4.74
N GLY A 346 15.40 0.56 5.86
CA GLY A 346 16.13 1.79 6.16
C GLY A 346 17.61 1.55 6.52
N ALA A 347 17.91 0.49 7.27
CA ALA A 347 19.29 0.11 7.64
C ALA A 347 20.11 -0.42 6.46
N GLY A 348 19.49 -0.73 5.32
CA GLY A 348 20.18 -1.19 4.11
C GLY A 348 21.06 -0.13 3.45
N THR A 349 20.78 1.15 3.65
CA THR A 349 21.62 2.28 3.20
C THR A 349 22.89 2.40 4.05
N ASP A 350 22.79 2.28 5.37
CA ASP A 350 23.94 2.31 6.27
C ASP A 350 24.85 1.09 6.10
N ALA A 351 24.28 -0.09 5.80
CA ALA A 351 25.08 -1.30 5.53
C ALA A 351 25.85 -1.21 4.21
N SER A 352 25.34 -0.47 3.21
CA SER A 352 26.03 -0.21 1.94
C SER A 352 27.19 0.76 2.12
N GLU A 353 27.06 1.80 2.94
CA GLU A 353 28.15 2.72 3.29
C GLU A 353 29.20 2.05 4.19
N ALA A 354 28.79 1.22 5.15
CA ALA A 354 29.71 0.43 5.96
C ALA A 354 30.48 -0.60 5.11
N ALA A 355 29.86 -1.22 4.11
CA ALA A 355 30.51 -2.13 3.17
C ALA A 355 31.44 -1.38 2.19
N ALA A 356 31.09 -0.17 1.76
CA ALA A 356 31.93 0.68 0.92
C ALA A 356 33.18 1.20 1.68
N ASN A 357 33.04 1.52 2.96
CA ASN A 357 34.15 1.92 3.82
C ASN A 357 35.08 0.75 4.20
N LEU A 358 34.59 -0.49 4.20
CA LEU A 358 35.40 -1.70 4.38
C LEU A 358 36.16 -2.11 3.10
N ALA A 359 35.73 -1.61 1.93
CA ALA A 359 36.37 -1.85 0.64
C ALA A 359 37.43 -0.82 0.25
N ALA A 360 37.71 0.17 1.10
CA ALA A 360 38.80 1.14 0.87
C ALA A 360 40.18 0.44 0.91
N PRO A 361 41.12 0.78 -0.01
CA PRO A 361 42.37 0.08 -0.21
C PRO A 361 43.41 0.37 0.89
N GLY A 362 43.12 0.06 2.11
CA GLY A 362 43.97 0.17 3.29
C GLY A 362 43.82 -0.97 4.31
N ALA A 363 42.77 -1.76 4.21
CA ALA A 363 42.45 -2.78 5.20
C ALA A 363 42.99 -4.19 4.90
N LYS A 364 43.90 -4.34 3.92
CA LYS A 364 44.46 -5.67 3.53
C LYS A 364 45.80 -6.02 4.19
N GLN A 365 46.19 -5.39 5.28
CA GLN A 365 47.50 -5.69 5.91
C GLN A 365 47.45 -6.11 7.38
N ALA A 366 46.35 -6.56 7.92
CA ALA A 366 46.27 -6.95 9.35
C ALA A 366 45.72 -8.36 9.66
N VAL A 367 45.74 -9.29 8.71
CA VAL A 367 45.29 -10.68 9.01
C VAL A 367 46.25 -11.70 8.32
N VAL A 368 47.54 -11.61 8.60
CA VAL A 368 48.48 -12.76 8.39
C VAL A 368 49.64 -12.62 9.39
N GLU A 369 49.41 -12.87 10.67
CA GLU A 369 50.43 -13.25 11.65
C GLU A 369 49.75 -13.64 12.94
N ASP A 370 49.20 -14.83 13.02
CA ASP A 370 49.21 -15.64 14.24
C ASP A 370 48.72 -17.06 13.95
N ARG A 371 49.63 -17.90 13.45
CA ARG A 371 49.61 -19.36 13.62
C ARG A 371 51.05 -19.89 13.53
N ARG A 372 51.68 -19.88 14.68
CA ARG A 372 52.64 -20.89 15.03
C ARG A 372 52.45 -21.34 16.48
#